data_f8c7b06abf207a5cd85413ded55d3408
#
_entry.id   f8c7b06abf207a5cd85413ded55d3408
#
_cell.length_a   1.000
_cell.length_b   1.000
_cell.length_c   1.000
_cell.angle_alpha   90.00
_cell.angle_beta   90.00
_cell.angle_gamma   90.00
#
_symmetry.space_group_name_H-M   'P 1'
#
loop_
_entity.id
_entity.type
_entity.pdbx_description
1 polymer ?
#
loop_
_entity_poly.entity_id
_entity_poly.type
_entity_poly.pdbx_seq_one_letter_code
_entity_poly.pdbx_strand_id
1 'polypeptide(L)'
;MWMALVIGWLGVWSAALADEKYPDGMTIVETPISGEMQVVTGSKMEMDVAREPASTFKAVIAWAALDRGLVQDVEAPLKGAEGLGLRQSLQKSINPPFALLAEKMGGEILGEYAERSGLIEGKILKSWMKAGGQEAVHGGDLKTTLRREHLMAVGWMRGTEPWNGAAGKKLHDALVWKGEKVLLRAKTGSYGGCLWMTGCGEDKAVTVLMLGEVGRRPEVVKAFFSRWGVEPTSR
;
A
#
# COMPACT_ATOMS: atom_id res chain seq x y z
N MET A 1 -39.97 32.47 -34.61
CA MET A 1 -38.84 32.64 -33.70
C MET A 1 -39.12 31.82 -32.44
N TRP A 2 -38.66 30.55 -32.42
CA TRP A 2 -38.90 29.62 -31.34
C TRP A 2 -37.54 29.30 -30.69
N MET A 3 -37.35 29.75 -29.46
CA MET A 3 -36.19 29.39 -28.63
C MET A 3 -36.47 28.03 -27.95
N ALA A 4 -35.72 27.01 -28.32
CA ALA A 4 -35.75 25.74 -27.66
C ALA A 4 -34.82 25.82 -26.43
N LEU A 5 -35.42 25.71 -25.25
CA LEU A 5 -34.69 25.56 -23.96
C LEU A 5 -34.15 24.13 -23.88
N VAL A 6 -32.85 23.99 -23.99
CA VAL A 6 -32.16 22.73 -23.66
C VAL A 6 -31.91 22.70 -22.13
N ILE A 7 -32.76 21.99 -21.41
CA ILE A 7 -32.57 21.69 -20.00
C ILE A 7 -31.61 20.51 -19.97
N GLY A 8 -30.33 20.78 -19.64
CA GLY A 8 -29.33 19.76 -19.38
C GLY A 8 -29.64 19.07 -18.07
N TRP A 9 -30.01 17.83 -18.13
CA TRP A 9 -30.05 16.93 -16.98
C TRP A 9 -28.60 16.63 -16.53
N LEU A 10 -28.11 17.36 -15.55
CA LEU A 10 -26.98 16.91 -14.72
C LEU A 10 -27.50 15.79 -13.82
N GLY A 11 -27.37 14.58 -14.31
CA GLY A 11 -27.62 13.40 -13.50
C GLY A 11 -26.62 13.34 -12.35
N VAL A 12 -27.08 13.76 -11.18
CA VAL A 12 -26.39 13.49 -9.92
C VAL A 12 -26.48 11.99 -9.69
N TRP A 13 -25.45 11.27 -10.09
CA TRP A 13 -25.23 9.90 -9.67
C TRP A 13 -24.74 9.94 -8.21
N SER A 14 -25.65 10.25 -7.30
CA SER A 14 -25.50 9.87 -5.91
C SER A 14 -25.85 8.39 -5.83
N ALA A 15 -24.86 7.53 -6.13
CA ALA A 15 -24.94 6.17 -5.70
C ALA A 15 -24.94 6.23 -4.16
N ALA A 16 -26.13 6.07 -3.57
CA ALA A 16 -26.27 5.72 -2.16
C ALA A 16 -25.52 4.41 -1.98
N LEU A 17 -24.23 4.50 -1.62
CA LEU A 17 -23.51 3.36 -1.05
C LEU A 17 -24.31 3.00 0.19
N ALA A 18 -24.95 1.82 0.16
CA ALA A 18 -25.55 1.24 1.33
C ALA A 18 -24.57 1.41 2.49
N ASP A 19 -25.06 1.77 3.64
CA ASP A 19 -24.31 2.02 4.87
C ASP A 19 -23.63 0.69 5.27
N GLU A 20 -22.55 0.34 4.60
CA GLU A 20 -21.78 -0.87 4.85
C GLU A 20 -21.09 -0.63 6.18
N LYS A 21 -21.62 -1.21 7.22
CA LYS A 21 -21.11 -1.04 8.58
C LYS A 21 -19.73 -1.73 8.66
N TYR A 22 -18.69 -0.91 8.51
CA TYR A 22 -17.32 -1.40 8.70
C TYR A 22 -17.06 -1.74 10.17
N PRO A 23 -16.20 -2.72 10.44
CA PRO A 23 -15.85 -3.10 11.81
C PRO A 23 -15.30 -1.94 12.64
N ASP A 24 -15.55 -1.97 13.95
CA ASP A 24 -14.99 -1.00 14.88
C ASP A 24 -13.46 -0.97 14.83
N GLY A 25 -12.88 0.22 14.98
CA GLY A 25 -11.44 0.45 14.91
C GLY A 25 -10.87 0.49 13.47
N MET A 26 -11.73 0.49 12.46
CA MET A 26 -11.31 0.63 11.06
C MET A 26 -11.39 2.09 10.61
N THR A 27 -10.36 2.53 9.90
CA THR A 27 -10.34 3.82 9.18
C THR A 27 -9.98 3.57 7.72
N ILE A 28 -10.79 4.08 6.80
CA ILE A 28 -10.60 3.97 5.35
C ILE A 28 -10.41 5.36 4.77
N VAL A 29 -9.34 5.50 4.00
CA VAL A 29 -9.01 6.72 3.26
C VAL A 29 -9.03 6.41 1.77
N GLU A 30 -9.63 7.30 1.00
CA GLU A 30 -9.75 7.18 -0.45
C GLU A 30 -9.36 8.49 -1.14
N THR A 31 -8.70 8.39 -2.29
CA THR A 31 -8.42 9.52 -3.18
C THR A 31 -8.76 9.12 -4.61
N PRO A 32 -9.80 9.70 -5.22
CA PRO A 32 -10.08 9.55 -6.65
C PRO A 32 -8.91 10.08 -7.50
N ILE A 33 -8.75 9.58 -8.73
CA ILE A 33 -7.65 10.00 -9.63
C ILE A 33 -7.58 11.51 -9.83
N SER A 34 -8.73 12.17 -9.93
CA SER A 34 -8.87 13.62 -10.12
C SER A 34 -9.34 14.36 -8.87
N GLY A 35 -9.39 13.67 -7.71
CA GLY A 35 -9.97 14.22 -6.49
C GLY A 35 -8.98 14.41 -5.35
N GLU A 36 -9.53 14.86 -4.23
CA GLU A 36 -8.82 15.04 -2.98
C GLU A 36 -8.97 13.83 -2.06
N MET A 37 -8.07 13.73 -1.07
CA MET A 37 -8.08 12.71 -0.04
C MET A 37 -9.29 12.86 0.88
N GLN A 38 -10.02 11.78 1.08
CA GLN A 38 -11.22 11.73 1.92
C GLN A 38 -11.14 10.57 2.91
N VAL A 39 -11.55 10.81 4.16
CA VAL A 39 -11.81 9.73 5.12
C VAL A 39 -13.24 9.25 4.89
N VAL A 40 -13.37 8.02 4.38
CA VAL A 40 -14.65 7.40 4.04
C VAL A 40 -15.36 6.87 5.29
N THR A 41 -14.59 6.27 6.20
CA THR A 41 -15.07 5.81 7.51
C THR A 41 -13.96 5.93 8.55
N GLY A 42 -14.32 5.90 9.82
CA GLY A 42 -13.40 6.02 10.93
C GLY A 42 -13.09 7.47 11.32
N SER A 43 -11.95 7.69 11.98
CA SER A 43 -11.59 8.98 12.55
C SER A 43 -10.54 9.71 11.74
N LYS A 44 -10.76 10.99 11.44
CA LYS A 44 -9.73 11.87 10.88
C LYS A 44 -8.50 12.03 11.80
N MET A 45 -8.67 11.82 13.10
CA MET A 45 -7.57 11.88 14.07
C MET A 45 -6.55 10.77 13.84
N GLU A 46 -6.95 9.63 13.24
CA GLU A 46 -6.05 8.52 12.91
C GLU A 46 -5.07 8.85 11.79
N MET A 47 -5.36 9.87 10.99
CA MET A 47 -4.57 10.21 9.80
C MET A 47 -3.09 10.48 10.09
N ASP A 48 -2.80 11.08 11.24
CA ASP A 48 -1.46 11.55 11.59
C ASP A 48 -0.88 10.86 12.85
N VAL A 49 -1.54 9.79 13.32
CA VAL A 49 -1.02 8.97 14.43
C VAL A 49 0.13 8.11 13.94
N ALA A 50 1.29 8.23 14.62
CA ALA A 50 2.49 7.46 14.29
C ALA A 50 2.31 5.96 14.60
N ARG A 51 2.53 5.09 13.61
CA ARG A 51 2.35 3.64 13.69
C ARG A 51 3.44 2.89 12.92
N GLU A 52 3.61 1.62 13.23
CA GLU A 52 4.50 0.75 12.47
C GLU A 52 3.95 0.53 11.06
N PRO A 53 4.78 0.65 9.99
CA PRO A 53 4.36 0.35 8.63
C PRO A 53 4.11 -1.15 8.43
N ALA A 54 4.63 -1.98 9.29
CA ALA A 54 4.53 -3.43 9.19
C ALA A 54 5.03 -3.92 7.81
N SER A 55 4.39 -4.96 7.28
CA SER A 55 4.79 -5.52 5.98
C SER A 55 4.45 -4.64 4.75
N THR A 56 3.84 -3.46 4.90
CA THR A 56 3.73 -2.50 3.80
C THR A 56 5.11 -1.97 3.41
N PHE A 57 6.05 -1.88 4.37
CA PHE A 57 7.43 -1.51 4.15
C PHE A 57 8.16 -2.43 3.16
N LYS A 58 7.72 -3.67 2.97
CA LYS A 58 8.28 -4.58 1.95
C LYS A 58 8.15 -4.02 0.52
N ALA A 59 7.19 -3.16 0.24
CA ALA A 59 7.10 -2.48 -1.05
C ALA A 59 8.29 -1.52 -1.26
N VAL A 60 8.74 -0.85 -0.20
CA VAL A 60 9.93 0.02 -0.25
C VAL A 60 11.21 -0.81 -0.39
N ILE A 61 11.34 -1.92 0.34
CA ILE A 61 12.48 -2.86 0.19
C ILE A 61 12.54 -3.40 -1.24
N ALA A 62 11.40 -3.81 -1.80
CA ALA A 62 11.29 -4.32 -3.16
C ALA A 62 11.69 -3.25 -4.19
N TRP A 63 11.17 -2.03 -4.05
CA TRP A 63 11.53 -0.92 -4.92
C TRP A 63 13.03 -0.62 -4.88
N ALA A 64 13.62 -0.50 -3.69
CA ALA A 64 15.06 -0.30 -3.52
C ALA A 64 15.88 -1.42 -4.17
N ALA A 65 15.47 -2.68 -4.00
CA ALA A 65 16.14 -3.83 -4.60
C ALA A 65 16.08 -3.83 -6.13
N LEU A 66 14.95 -3.42 -6.72
CA LEU A 66 14.76 -3.25 -8.16
C LEU A 66 15.61 -2.11 -8.71
N ASP A 67 15.62 -0.96 -8.04
CA ASP A 67 16.33 0.24 -8.47
C ASP A 67 17.84 0.05 -8.41
N ARG A 68 18.34 -0.71 -7.43
CA ARG A 68 19.75 -1.05 -7.29
C ARG A 68 20.19 -2.29 -8.07
N GLY A 69 19.31 -2.88 -8.86
CA GLY A 69 19.61 -4.06 -9.70
C GLY A 69 19.87 -5.35 -8.91
N LEU A 70 19.49 -5.41 -7.62
CA LEU A 70 19.57 -6.64 -6.82
C LEU A 70 18.51 -7.66 -7.22
N VAL A 71 17.40 -7.19 -7.78
CA VAL A 71 16.35 -7.97 -8.41
C VAL A 71 16.16 -7.41 -9.82
N GLN A 72 16.37 -8.24 -10.83
CA GLN A 72 16.26 -7.83 -12.24
C GLN A 72 14.90 -8.21 -12.84
N ASP A 73 14.38 -9.38 -12.44
CA ASP A 73 13.14 -9.95 -12.89
C ASP A 73 12.23 -10.25 -11.69
N VAL A 74 10.98 -9.79 -11.74
CA VAL A 74 9.99 -9.95 -10.66
C VAL A 74 9.48 -11.38 -10.52
N GLU A 75 9.65 -12.21 -11.54
CA GLU A 75 9.26 -13.62 -11.55
C GLU A 75 10.41 -14.56 -11.19
N ALA A 76 11.66 -14.12 -11.31
CA ALA A 76 12.82 -14.96 -10.99
C ALA A 76 12.85 -15.32 -9.51
N PRO A 77 13.16 -16.58 -9.15
CA PRO A 77 13.22 -17.05 -7.78
C PRO A 77 14.15 -16.20 -6.91
N LEU A 78 13.65 -15.75 -5.77
CA LEU A 78 14.45 -15.02 -4.79
C LEU A 78 15.09 -15.97 -3.77
N LYS A 79 16.30 -15.64 -3.34
CA LYS A 79 16.94 -16.33 -2.22
C LYS A 79 16.07 -16.21 -0.97
N GLY A 80 15.80 -17.34 -0.30
CA GLY A 80 14.94 -17.39 0.88
C GLY A 80 13.43 -17.40 0.60
N ALA A 81 13.02 -17.53 -0.67
CA ALA A 81 11.61 -17.52 -1.08
C ALA A 81 11.08 -18.89 -1.55
N GLU A 82 11.83 -19.97 -1.31
CA GLU A 82 11.40 -21.34 -1.68
C GLU A 82 10.95 -21.47 -3.15
N GLY A 83 11.69 -20.86 -4.04
CA GLY A 83 11.41 -20.86 -5.48
C GLY A 83 10.45 -19.78 -5.97
N LEU A 84 9.92 -18.92 -5.08
CA LEU A 84 9.02 -17.84 -5.45
C LEU A 84 9.79 -16.60 -5.92
N GLY A 85 9.22 -15.88 -6.90
CA GLY A 85 9.70 -14.58 -7.33
C GLY A 85 9.23 -13.43 -6.42
N LEU A 86 9.65 -12.20 -6.78
CA LEU A 86 9.30 -11.00 -6.01
C LEU A 86 7.78 -10.79 -5.92
N ARG A 87 7.05 -10.96 -7.02
CA ARG A 87 5.59 -10.83 -7.08
C ARG A 87 4.89 -11.72 -6.06
N GLN A 88 5.18 -13.02 -6.10
CA GLN A 88 4.55 -13.99 -5.20
C GLN A 88 4.98 -13.75 -3.75
N SER A 89 6.24 -13.35 -3.53
CA SER A 89 6.76 -13.02 -2.20
C SER A 89 6.05 -11.80 -1.58
N LEU A 90 5.77 -10.77 -2.38
CA LEU A 90 4.98 -9.60 -1.95
C LEU A 90 3.53 -9.97 -1.65
N GLN A 91 2.90 -10.75 -2.54
CA GLN A 91 1.51 -11.18 -2.39
C GLN A 91 1.31 -12.05 -1.15
N LYS A 92 2.18 -13.03 -0.93
CA LYS A 92 2.16 -13.90 0.26
C LYS A 92 2.72 -13.23 1.50
N SER A 93 3.36 -12.07 1.32
CA SER A 93 3.99 -11.29 2.40
C SER A 93 5.01 -12.09 3.23
N ILE A 94 5.75 -13.01 2.58
CA ILE A 94 6.78 -13.80 3.25
C ILE A 94 7.95 -12.91 3.69
N ASN A 95 8.60 -13.25 4.82
CA ASN A 95 9.65 -12.42 5.42
C ASN A 95 11.06 -12.69 4.88
N PRO A 96 11.52 -13.95 4.75
CA PRO A 96 12.93 -14.25 4.53
C PRO A 96 13.58 -13.55 3.32
N PRO A 97 12.98 -13.50 2.12
CA PRO A 97 13.62 -12.84 0.98
C PRO A 97 13.80 -11.34 1.21
N PHE A 98 12.83 -10.67 1.86
CA PHE A 98 12.94 -9.24 2.16
C PHE A 98 13.95 -8.94 3.26
N ALA A 99 14.08 -9.83 4.25
CA ALA A 99 15.12 -9.74 5.27
C ALA A 99 16.53 -9.82 4.64
N LEU A 100 16.75 -10.75 3.73
CA LEU A 100 18.02 -10.89 3.01
C LEU A 100 18.31 -9.68 2.10
N LEU A 101 17.31 -9.13 1.42
CA LEU A 101 17.46 -7.92 0.61
C LEU A 101 17.77 -6.71 1.50
N ALA A 102 17.06 -6.56 2.62
CA ALA A 102 17.28 -5.48 3.57
C ALA A 102 18.70 -5.55 4.17
N GLU A 103 19.15 -6.72 4.60
CA GLU A 103 20.49 -6.94 5.10
C GLU A 103 21.57 -6.58 4.07
N LYS A 104 21.36 -6.99 2.81
CA LYS A 104 22.29 -6.69 1.71
C LYS A 104 22.39 -5.20 1.40
N MET A 105 21.29 -4.45 1.53
CA MET A 105 21.26 -3.00 1.28
C MET A 105 21.76 -2.18 2.48
N GLY A 106 21.44 -2.63 3.67
CA GLY A 106 21.72 -1.89 4.90
C GLY A 106 20.74 -0.77 5.21
N GLY A 107 20.72 -0.34 6.46
CA GLY A 107 19.73 0.62 6.97
C GLY A 107 19.83 2.01 6.35
N GLU A 108 21.03 2.47 6.00
CA GLU A 108 21.24 3.78 5.39
C GLU A 108 20.53 3.88 4.03
N ILE A 109 20.78 2.90 3.15
CA ILE A 109 20.14 2.84 1.83
C ILE A 109 18.63 2.72 1.96
N LEU A 110 18.15 1.78 2.79
CA LEU A 110 16.70 1.61 2.98
C LEU A 110 16.04 2.85 3.53
N GLY A 111 16.77 3.61 4.31
CA GLY A 111 16.33 4.87 4.83
C GLY A 111 16.12 5.94 3.79
N GLU A 112 17.05 6.09 2.88
CA GLU A 112 16.90 6.98 1.75
C GLU A 112 15.65 6.62 0.92
N TYR A 113 15.41 5.33 0.70
CA TYR A 113 14.23 4.88 -0.04
C TYR A 113 12.93 5.06 0.75
N ALA A 114 12.94 4.87 2.05
CA ALA A 114 11.79 5.13 2.91
C ALA A 114 11.40 6.63 2.91
N GLU A 115 12.40 7.52 2.97
CA GLU A 115 12.19 8.95 2.88
C GLU A 115 11.70 9.37 1.48
N ARG A 116 12.37 8.93 0.41
CA ARG A 116 11.98 9.19 -0.98
C ARG A 116 10.58 8.66 -1.31
N SER A 117 10.16 7.55 -0.70
CA SER A 117 8.80 7.01 -0.86
C SER A 117 7.72 7.86 -0.20
N GLY A 118 8.09 8.81 0.64
CA GLY A 118 7.18 9.61 1.46
C GLY A 118 6.59 8.83 2.65
N LEU A 119 6.99 7.58 2.86
CA LEU A 119 6.45 6.73 3.91
C LEU A 119 6.84 7.21 5.31
N ILE A 120 8.01 7.82 5.45
CA ILE A 120 8.49 8.37 6.71
C ILE A 120 8.81 9.85 6.58
N GLU A 121 8.84 10.55 7.73
CA GLU A 121 9.35 11.91 7.86
C GLU A 121 10.53 11.92 8.83
N GLY A 122 11.60 12.57 8.41
CA GLY A 122 12.78 12.76 9.24
C GLY A 122 13.83 11.67 9.08
N LYS A 123 14.93 11.86 9.79
CA LYS A 123 16.10 10.97 9.71
C LYS A 123 15.79 9.63 10.36
N ILE A 124 16.19 8.57 9.69
CA ILE A 124 16.18 7.23 10.24
C ILE A 124 17.02 7.20 11.52
N LEU A 125 16.44 6.61 12.55
CA LEU A 125 17.14 6.44 13.81
C LEU A 125 18.36 5.54 13.60
N LYS A 126 19.48 5.89 14.21
CA LYS A 126 20.72 5.07 14.18
C LYS A 126 20.50 3.63 14.69
N SER A 127 19.51 3.41 15.55
CA SER A 127 19.08 2.10 16.01
C SER A 127 18.61 1.21 14.88
N TRP A 128 17.87 1.77 13.91
CA TRP A 128 17.36 1.01 12.76
C TRP A 128 18.47 0.58 11.81
N MET A 129 19.53 1.38 11.67
CA MET A 129 20.70 1.03 10.86
C MET A 129 21.46 -0.19 11.42
N LYS A 130 21.23 -0.54 12.69
CA LYS A 130 21.81 -1.72 13.37
C LYS A 130 20.82 -2.89 13.45
N ALA A 131 19.55 -2.66 13.11
CA ALA A 131 18.53 -3.71 13.10
C ALA A 131 18.92 -4.78 12.07
N GLY A 132 18.80 -6.03 12.44
CA GLY A 132 18.96 -7.14 11.51
C GLY A 132 17.88 -7.11 10.42
N GLY A 133 18.13 -7.78 9.30
CA GLY A 133 17.19 -7.84 8.18
C GLY A 133 15.77 -8.31 8.57
N GLN A 134 15.63 -9.11 9.61
CA GLN A 134 14.34 -9.56 10.14
C GLN A 134 13.47 -8.41 10.70
N GLU A 135 14.07 -7.48 11.42
CA GLU A 135 13.35 -6.32 11.95
C GLU A 135 12.99 -5.34 10.83
N ALA A 136 13.87 -5.18 9.83
CA ALA A 136 13.64 -4.31 8.71
C ALA A 136 12.38 -4.66 7.90
N VAL A 137 11.98 -5.94 7.82
CA VAL A 137 10.77 -6.36 7.07
C VAL A 137 9.46 -5.84 7.65
N HIS A 138 9.46 -5.40 8.89
CA HIS A 138 8.33 -4.76 9.56
C HIS A 138 8.49 -3.24 9.70
N GLY A 139 9.61 -2.70 9.20
CA GLY A 139 9.98 -1.29 9.33
C GLY A 139 10.84 -0.99 10.56
N GLY A 140 11.14 -1.99 11.42
CA GLY A 140 11.90 -1.79 12.65
C GLY A 140 11.31 -0.66 13.50
N ASP A 141 12.14 0.33 13.89
CA ASP A 141 11.71 1.51 14.63
C ASP A 141 11.06 2.60 13.76
N LEU A 142 10.89 2.34 12.45
CA LEU A 142 10.24 3.31 11.57
C LEU A 142 8.78 3.50 11.98
N LYS A 143 8.37 4.75 11.93
CA LYS A 143 6.96 5.12 12.08
C LYS A 143 6.46 5.79 10.81
N THR A 144 5.28 5.39 10.41
CA THR A 144 4.50 6.01 9.34
C THR A 144 3.19 6.53 9.91
N THR A 145 2.38 7.14 9.08
CA THR A 145 1.00 7.53 9.43
C THR A 145 0.04 7.02 8.36
N LEU A 146 -1.25 6.94 8.67
CA LEU A 146 -2.27 6.57 7.68
C LEU A 146 -2.22 7.50 6.46
N ARG A 147 -1.98 8.79 6.68
CA ARG A 147 -1.80 9.78 5.61
C ARG A 147 -0.63 9.41 4.69
N ARG A 148 0.53 9.03 5.23
CA ARG A 148 1.73 8.72 4.46
C ARG A 148 1.60 7.41 3.69
N GLU A 149 1.06 6.38 4.33
CA GLU A 149 0.72 5.12 3.65
C GLU A 149 -0.22 5.38 2.46
N HIS A 150 -1.20 6.25 2.65
CA HIS A 150 -2.14 6.60 1.60
C HIS A 150 -1.49 7.43 0.48
N LEU A 151 -0.66 8.40 0.80
CA LEU A 151 0.08 9.18 -0.20
C LEU A 151 1.00 8.32 -1.06
N MET A 152 1.60 7.27 -0.49
CA MET A 152 2.36 6.28 -1.25
C MET A 152 1.47 5.58 -2.31
N ALA A 153 0.25 5.14 -1.92
CA ALA A 153 -0.70 4.55 -2.85
C ALA A 153 -1.17 5.54 -3.94
N VAL A 154 -1.37 6.82 -3.58
CA VAL A 154 -1.68 7.89 -4.54
C VAL A 154 -0.52 8.07 -5.53
N GLY A 155 0.73 8.02 -5.06
CA GLY A 155 1.91 8.05 -5.91
C GLY A 155 1.96 6.88 -6.90
N TRP A 156 1.61 5.67 -6.47
CA TRP A 156 1.48 4.50 -7.35
C TRP A 156 0.40 4.70 -8.40
N MET A 157 -0.77 5.21 -8.01
CA MET A 157 -1.89 5.46 -8.91
C MET A 157 -1.54 6.49 -9.99
N ARG A 158 -0.99 7.62 -9.57
CA ARG A 158 -0.70 8.75 -10.46
C ARG A 158 0.61 8.60 -11.23
N GLY A 159 1.42 7.60 -10.90
CA GLY A 159 2.73 7.43 -11.51
C GLY A 159 3.64 8.66 -11.32
N THR A 160 3.59 9.27 -10.15
CA THR A 160 4.45 10.42 -9.81
C THR A 160 5.81 9.96 -9.28
N GLU A 161 6.79 10.88 -9.23
CA GLU A 161 8.05 10.59 -8.52
C GLU A 161 7.78 10.12 -7.09
N PRO A 162 8.53 9.12 -6.60
CA PRO A 162 9.62 8.42 -7.28
C PRO A 162 9.18 7.16 -8.06
N TRP A 163 7.89 6.94 -8.27
CA TRP A 163 7.28 5.70 -8.78
C TRP A 163 7.22 5.60 -10.30
N ASN A 164 7.49 6.68 -11.03
CA ASN A 164 7.44 6.75 -12.50
C ASN A 164 8.65 6.13 -13.21
N GLY A 165 9.75 5.87 -12.48
CA GLY A 165 10.97 5.27 -13.02
C GLY A 165 10.82 3.79 -13.37
N ALA A 166 11.86 3.19 -13.99
CA ALA A 166 11.85 1.79 -14.39
C ALA A 166 11.63 0.81 -13.22
N ALA A 167 12.24 1.08 -12.06
CA ALA A 167 12.06 0.27 -10.86
C ALA A 167 10.63 0.39 -10.29
N GLY A 168 10.04 1.59 -10.31
CA GLY A 168 8.67 1.81 -9.90
C GLY A 168 7.68 1.04 -10.78
N LYS A 169 7.86 1.04 -12.09
CA LYS A 169 7.03 0.24 -13.02
C LYS A 169 7.12 -1.25 -12.74
N LYS A 170 8.34 -1.80 -12.53
CA LYS A 170 8.51 -3.20 -12.13
C LYS A 170 7.87 -3.51 -10.78
N LEU A 171 7.95 -2.59 -9.81
CA LEU A 171 7.26 -2.73 -8.54
C LEU A 171 5.74 -2.79 -8.73
N HIS A 172 5.17 -1.92 -9.57
CA HIS A 172 3.75 -1.94 -9.89
C HIS A 172 3.31 -3.29 -10.43
N ASP A 173 4.12 -3.91 -11.30
CA ASP A 173 3.86 -5.26 -11.80
C ASP A 173 3.92 -6.32 -10.69
N ALA A 174 4.83 -6.15 -9.73
CA ALA A 174 4.97 -7.08 -8.61
C ALA A 174 3.85 -6.94 -7.55
N LEU A 175 3.24 -5.75 -7.42
CA LEU A 175 2.15 -5.49 -6.45
C LEU A 175 0.76 -5.91 -6.95
N VAL A 176 0.65 -6.44 -8.16
CA VAL A 176 -0.63 -6.77 -8.79
C VAL A 176 -1.41 -7.81 -7.99
N TRP A 177 -2.66 -7.48 -7.74
CA TRP A 177 -3.71 -8.39 -7.27
C TRP A 177 -4.76 -8.48 -8.38
N LYS A 178 -4.99 -9.69 -8.89
CA LYS A 178 -6.00 -9.91 -9.91
C LYS A 178 -7.34 -10.18 -9.23
N GLY A 179 -8.31 -9.29 -9.42
CA GLY A 179 -9.73 -9.59 -9.25
C GLY A 179 -10.35 -9.95 -10.60
N GLU A 180 -11.56 -10.48 -10.60
CA GLU A 180 -12.24 -10.87 -11.85
C GLU A 180 -12.44 -9.70 -12.83
N LYS A 181 -12.54 -8.47 -12.33
CA LYS A 181 -12.88 -7.29 -13.14
C LYS A 181 -11.93 -6.10 -12.93
N VAL A 182 -11.01 -6.17 -11.98
CA VAL A 182 -10.19 -5.02 -11.59
C VAL A 182 -8.75 -5.45 -11.37
N LEU A 183 -7.82 -4.68 -11.92
CA LEU A 183 -6.41 -4.82 -11.64
C LEU A 183 -6.05 -3.86 -10.50
N LEU A 184 -5.75 -4.39 -9.33
CA LEU A 184 -5.33 -3.59 -8.19
C LEU A 184 -3.85 -3.82 -7.90
N ARG A 185 -3.18 -2.77 -7.42
CA ARG A 185 -1.81 -2.82 -6.91
C ARG A 185 -1.88 -2.55 -5.41
N ALA A 186 -1.50 -3.52 -4.61
CA ALA A 186 -1.68 -3.34 -3.17
C ALA A 186 -0.67 -4.15 -2.34
N LYS A 187 -0.47 -3.69 -1.10
CA LYS A 187 0.32 -4.38 -0.09
C LYS A 187 -0.41 -4.42 1.25
N THR A 188 -0.38 -5.58 1.87
CA THR A 188 -0.88 -5.78 3.24
C THR A 188 0.25 -5.67 4.26
N GLY A 189 -0.06 -5.19 5.47
CA GLY A 189 0.82 -5.20 6.62
C GLY A 189 0.09 -5.63 7.89
N SER A 190 0.78 -6.32 8.80
CA SER A 190 0.23 -6.70 10.10
C SER A 190 1.36 -6.80 11.11
N TYR A 191 1.41 -5.90 12.07
CA TYR A 191 2.39 -5.87 13.15
C TYR A 191 1.98 -4.87 14.22
N GLY A 192 2.34 -5.11 15.48
CA GLY A 192 2.12 -4.15 16.58
C GLY A 192 0.66 -3.74 16.80
N GLY A 193 -0.30 -4.61 16.50
CA GLY A 193 -1.72 -4.28 16.60
C GLY A 193 -2.26 -3.42 15.44
N CYS A 194 -1.46 -3.15 14.42
CA CYS A 194 -1.87 -2.44 13.21
C CYS A 194 -2.06 -3.41 12.05
N LEU A 195 -3.19 -3.34 11.39
CA LEU A 195 -3.53 -4.11 10.21
C LEU A 195 -3.75 -3.15 9.04
N TRP A 196 -2.93 -3.29 8.01
CA TRP A 196 -2.90 -2.41 6.86
C TRP A 196 -3.30 -3.12 5.56
N MET A 197 -3.98 -2.41 4.69
CA MET A 197 -3.96 -2.65 3.26
C MET A 197 -3.93 -1.32 2.53
N THR A 198 -2.88 -1.07 1.78
CA THR A 198 -2.68 0.14 0.99
C THR A 198 -2.49 -0.20 -0.47
N GLY A 199 -3.08 0.57 -1.35
CA GLY A 199 -2.98 0.31 -2.77
C GLY A 199 -3.88 1.17 -3.64
N CYS A 200 -3.92 0.85 -4.94
CA CYS A 200 -4.68 1.59 -5.92
C CYS A 200 -5.20 0.73 -7.07
N GLY A 201 -6.28 1.18 -7.68
CA GLY A 201 -6.69 0.83 -9.03
C GLY A 201 -6.29 1.92 -10.02
N GLU A 202 -6.98 1.98 -11.16
CA GLU A 202 -6.78 3.03 -12.17
C GLU A 202 -7.55 4.31 -11.82
N ASP A 203 -8.65 4.20 -11.09
CA ASP A 203 -9.60 5.26 -10.77
C ASP A 203 -9.37 5.92 -9.41
N LYS A 204 -8.77 5.19 -8.47
CA LYS A 204 -8.56 5.67 -7.11
C LYS A 204 -7.47 4.94 -6.34
N ALA A 205 -6.96 5.59 -5.30
CA ALA A 205 -6.13 5.00 -4.26
C ALA A 205 -6.97 4.78 -3.00
N VAL A 206 -6.71 3.69 -2.29
CA VAL A 206 -7.39 3.33 -1.03
C VAL A 206 -6.37 2.85 -0.02
N THR A 207 -6.54 3.26 1.23
CA THR A 207 -5.80 2.69 2.36
C THR A 207 -6.77 2.36 3.47
N VAL A 208 -6.68 1.16 3.97
CA VAL A 208 -7.44 0.66 5.13
C VAL A 208 -6.44 0.44 6.26
N LEU A 209 -6.72 1.06 7.40
CA LEU A 209 -6.10 0.78 8.68
C LEU A 209 -7.15 0.21 9.62
N MET A 210 -6.84 -0.87 10.29
CA MET A 210 -7.64 -1.37 11.41
C MET A 210 -6.73 -1.64 12.61
N LEU A 211 -7.19 -1.27 13.78
CA LEU A 211 -6.52 -1.62 15.04
C LEU A 211 -7.11 -2.93 15.56
N GLY A 212 -6.26 -3.91 15.83
CA GLY A 212 -6.72 -5.20 16.32
C GLY A 212 -5.71 -6.33 16.15
N GLU A 213 -6.19 -7.53 16.41
CA GLU A 213 -5.39 -8.75 16.31
C GLU A 213 -5.18 -9.18 14.85
N VAL A 214 -4.06 -9.87 14.58
CA VAL A 214 -3.68 -10.32 13.24
C VAL A 214 -4.73 -11.23 12.57
N GLY A 215 -5.51 -11.96 13.37
CA GLY A 215 -6.61 -12.81 12.89
C GLY A 215 -7.71 -12.03 12.14
N ARG A 216 -7.84 -10.72 12.40
CA ARG A 216 -8.79 -9.83 11.73
C ARG A 216 -8.30 -9.27 10.38
N ARG A 217 -7.11 -9.65 9.92
CA ARG A 217 -6.58 -9.24 8.61
C ARG A 217 -7.54 -9.48 7.43
N PRO A 218 -8.32 -10.57 7.37
CA PRO A 218 -9.31 -10.76 6.29
C PRO A 218 -10.34 -9.66 6.20
N GLU A 219 -10.73 -9.03 7.32
CA GLU A 219 -11.66 -7.91 7.34
C GLU A 219 -11.09 -6.68 6.64
N VAL A 220 -9.79 -6.39 6.84
CA VAL A 220 -9.07 -5.30 6.16
C VAL A 220 -8.99 -5.55 4.66
N VAL A 221 -8.70 -6.79 4.25
CA VAL A 221 -8.65 -7.18 2.84
C VAL A 221 -10.03 -7.02 2.21
N LYS A 222 -11.08 -7.54 2.85
CA LYS A 222 -12.46 -7.41 2.37
C LYS A 222 -12.87 -5.94 2.23
N ALA A 223 -12.63 -5.13 3.25
CA ALA A 223 -12.93 -3.70 3.23
C ALA A 223 -12.21 -2.95 2.11
N PHE A 224 -10.95 -3.30 1.83
CA PHE A 224 -10.20 -2.73 0.72
C PHE A 224 -10.83 -3.08 -0.63
N PHE A 225 -11.12 -4.35 -0.88
CA PHE A 225 -11.69 -4.80 -2.16
C PHE A 225 -13.12 -4.30 -2.38
N SER A 226 -13.93 -4.16 -1.31
CA SER A 226 -15.30 -3.63 -1.39
C SER A 226 -15.35 -2.23 -2.00
N ARG A 227 -14.23 -1.44 -1.88
CA ARG A 227 -14.15 -0.10 -2.48
C ARG A 227 -14.23 -0.10 -4.02
N TRP A 228 -14.04 -1.25 -4.66
CA TRP A 228 -14.25 -1.44 -6.11
C TRP A 228 -15.44 -2.38 -6.41
N GLY A 229 -16.24 -2.72 -5.39
CA GLY A 229 -17.37 -3.63 -5.56
C GLY A 229 -16.96 -5.05 -5.98
N VAL A 230 -15.78 -5.49 -5.57
CA VAL A 230 -15.27 -6.83 -5.86
C VAL A 230 -14.93 -7.58 -4.58
N GLU A 231 -15.08 -8.89 -4.63
CA GLU A 231 -14.63 -9.78 -3.55
C GLU A 231 -13.15 -10.14 -3.74
N PRO A 232 -12.39 -10.28 -2.65
CA PRO A 232 -11.03 -10.79 -2.75
C PRO A 232 -11.07 -12.23 -3.26
N THR A 233 -10.36 -12.51 -4.36
CA THR A 233 -10.19 -13.89 -4.81
C THR A 233 -9.44 -14.68 -3.74
N SER A 234 -9.95 -15.85 -3.36
CA SER A 234 -9.26 -16.79 -2.45
C SER A 234 -7.87 -17.11 -3.01
N ARG A 235 -6.85 -16.94 -2.19
CA ARG A 235 -5.45 -17.24 -2.50
C ARG A 235 -5.14 -18.71 -2.30
#